data_3f858c83e4afe9efcf045526496e2366
#
_entry.id   3f858c83e4afe9efcf045526496e2366
#
_cell.length_a   1.000
_cell.length_b   1.000
_cell.length_c   1.000
_cell.angle_alpha   90.00
_cell.angle_beta   90.00
_cell.angle_gamma   90.00
#
_symmetry.space_group_name_H-M   'P 1'
#
loop_
_entity.id
_entity.type
_entity.pdbx_description
1 polymer ?
#
loop_
_entity_poly.entity_id
_entity_poly.type
_entity_poly.pdbx_seq_one_letter_code
_entity_poly.pdbx_strand_id
1 'polypeptide(L)'
;DRIRAGNTERNMEGVPPSREIRQHGRYEGVHRDRQKNIALQLFDSMGIAWGDKERRQDWVLRGFRQFDAPVSIVVTFDKDLENNDIAIFDCGAVTNALVNAAWSRGLGAVINGQGIMQSPVVREHAKIPEAQIIMSCVAMGFPDESFSANDVVSARRHVDDLVNFVGFGD
;
A
#
# COMPACT_ATOMS: atom_id res chain seq x y z
N ASP A 1 1.91 -14.36 10.12
CA ASP A 1 1.75 -15.50 9.18
C ASP A 1 0.29 -15.77 8.81
N ARG A 2 -0.65 -15.83 9.77
CA ARG A 2 -2.06 -16.16 9.51
C ARG A 2 -2.77 -15.13 8.62
N ILE A 3 -2.53 -13.83 8.81
CA ILE A 3 -3.08 -12.77 7.95
C ILE A 3 -2.59 -12.93 6.51
N ARG A 4 -1.30 -13.17 6.32
CA ARG A 4 -0.70 -13.37 5.00
C ARG A 4 -1.29 -14.60 4.29
N ALA A 5 -1.36 -15.72 4.99
CA ALA A 5 -1.92 -16.95 4.46
C ALA A 5 -3.40 -16.78 4.07
N GLY A 6 -4.24 -16.32 4.99
CA GLY A 6 -5.67 -16.16 4.72
C GLY A 6 -6.00 -15.11 3.65
N ASN A 7 -5.27 -14.00 3.58
CA ASN A 7 -5.42 -13.02 2.49
C ASN A 7 -5.07 -13.62 1.13
N THR A 8 -3.98 -14.38 1.05
CA THR A 8 -3.53 -15.01 -0.20
C THR A 8 -4.50 -16.07 -0.65
N GLU A 9 -4.89 -16.98 0.24
CA GLU A 9 -5.82 -18.07 -0.03
C GLU A 9 -7.16 -17.55 -0.56
N ARG A 10 -7.79 -16.62 0.14
CA ARG A 10 -9.07 -16.03 -0.30
C ARG A 10 -8.97 -15.30 -1.63
N ASN A 11 -7.84 -14.65 -1.91
CA ASN A 11 -7.62 -14.05 -3.22
C ASN A 11 -7.51 -15.10 -4.33
N MET A 12 -6.79 -16.20 -4.08
CA MET A 12 -6.65 -17.30 -5.04
C MET A 12 -7.99 -18.03 -5.30
N GLU A 13 -8.83 -18.13 -4.29
CA GLU A 13 -10.20 -18.66 -4.38
C GLU A 13 -11.18 -17.72 -5.09
N GLY A 14 -10.74 -16.51 -5.43
CA GLY A 14 -11.57 -15.50 -6.08
C GLY A 14 -12.57 -14.82 -5.16
N VAL A 15 -12.36 -14.86 -3.84
CA VAL A 15 -13.21 -14.14 -2.88
C VAL A 15 -13.11 -12.64 -3.13
N PRO A 16 -14.24 -11.93 -3.31
CA PRO A 16 -14.22 -10.51 -3.55
C PRO A 16 -13.53 -9.72 -2.42
N PRO A 17 -12.88 -8.60 -2.75
CA PRO A 17 -12.32 -7.71 -1.74
C PRO A 17 -13.37 -7.21 -0.75
N SER A 18 -13.02 -7.19 0.53
CA SER A 18 -13.88 -6.75 1.63
C SER A 18 -13.25 -5.60 2.44
N ARG A 19 -12.58 -4.69 1.76
CA ARG A 19 -12.01 -3.49 2.40
C ARG A 19 -13.10 -2.65 3.04
N GLU A 20 -12.79 -2.03 4.16
CA GLU A 20 -13.75 -1.28 4.95
C GLU A 20 -13.84 0.19 4.55
N ILE A 21 -12.79 0.74 3.97
CA ILE A 21 -12.81 2.10 3.41
C ILE A 21 -13.35 2.13 1.99
N ARG A 22 -14.01 3.24 1.63
CA ARG A 22 -14.48 3.45 0.26
C ARG A 22 -13.34 3.35 -0.73
N GLN A 23 -13.58 2.62 -1.81
CA GLN A 23 -12.65 2.54 -2.92
C GLN A 23 -13.03 3.57 -3.98
N HIS A 24 -12.02 4.22 -4.54
CA HIS A 24 -12.20 4.90 -5.81
C HIS A 24 -12.51 3.87 -6.89
N GLY A 25 -13.22 4.28 -7.92
CA GLY A 25 -13.29 3.55 -9.17
C GLY A 25 -11.91 3.38 -9.81
N ARG A 26 -11.85 2.96 -11.06
CA ARG A 26 -10.60 2.89 -11.81
C ARG A 26 -10.06 4.30 -12.03
N TYR A 27 -8.75 4.45 -11.88
CA TYR A 27 -8.08 5.68 -12.29
C TYR A 27 -8.25 5.90 -13.79
N GLU A 28 -8.46 7.15 -14.19
CA GLU A 28 -8.61 7.58 -15.58
C GLU A 28 -7.58 8.67 -15.91
N GLY A 29 -7.41 8.96 -17.20
CA GLY A 29 -6.51 10.01 -17.69
C GLY A 29 -5.10 9.90 -17.15
N VAL A 30 -4.52 11.02 -16.77
CA VAL A 30 -3.13 11.11 -16.28
C VAL A 30 -2.86 10.22 -15.06
N HIS A 31 -3.85 9.98 -14.21
CA HIS A 31 -3.69 9.11 -13.04
C HIS A 31 -3.55 7.64 -13.46
N ARG A 32 -4.31 7.22 -14.48
CA ARG A 32 -4.18 5.89 -15.06
C ARG A 32 -2.83 5.70 -15.75
N ASP A 33 -2.35 6.72 -16.44
CA ASP A 33 -1.05 6.65 -17.12
C ASP A 33 0.10 6.54 -16.12
N ARG A 34 0.05 7.29 -15.02
CA ARG A 34 1.02 7.16 -13.91
C ARG A 34 1.01 5.76 -13.29
N GLN A 35 -0.18 5.20 -13.07
CA GLN A 35 -0.32 3.84 -12.55
C GLN A 35 0.28 2.79 -13.48
N LYS A 36 0.05 2.92 -14.78
CA LYS A 36 0.64 2.03 -15.79
C LYS A 36 2.16 2.17 -15.85
N ASN A 37 2.65 3.40 -15.87
CA ASN A 37 4.07 3.69 -15.98
C ASN A 37 4.87 3.09 -14.82
N ILE A 38 4.40 3.22 -13.58
CA ILE A 38 5.09 2.62 -12.45
C ILE A 38 5.04 1.09 -12.48
N ALA A 39 3.91 0.50 -12.93
CA ALA A 39 3.80 -0.95 -13.08
C ALA A 39 4.76 -1.48 -14.15
N LEU A 40 4.91 -0.78 -15.27
CA LEU A 40 5.86 -1.14 -16.33
C LEU A 40 7.30 -1.06 -15.84
N GLN A 41 7.69 -0.01 -15.12
CA GLN A 41 9.02 0.12 -14.53
C GLN A 41 9.33 -1.02 -13.56
N LEU A 42 8.37 -1.39 -12.71
CA LEU A 42 8.53 -2.52 -11.78
C LEU A 42 8.70 -3.84 -12.52
N PHE A 43 7.88 -4.11 -13.54
CA PHE A 43 8.00 -5.34 -14.32
C PHE A 43 9.32 -5.41 -15.10
N ASP A 44 9.73 -4.29 -15.69
CA ASP A 44 10.99 -4.20 -16.43
C ASP A 44 12.19 -4.46 -15.52
N SER A 45 12.25 -3.81 -14.34
CA SER A 45 13.32 -4.03 -13.37
C SER A 45 13.45 -5.49 -12.90
N MET A 46 12.33 -6.20 -12.83
CA MET A 46 12.28 -7.62 -12.45
C MET A 46 12.41 -8.58 -13.66
N GLY A 47 12.57 -8.08 -14.87
CA GLY A 47 12.59 -8.89 -16.09
C GLY A 47 11.28 -9.65 -16.33
N ILE A 48 10.11 -9.05 -15.96
CA ILE A 48 8.78 -9.64 -16.16
C ILE A 48 8.18 -9.10 -17.44
N ALA A 49 8.05 -9.92 -18.47
CA ALA A 49 7.38 -9.51 -19.69
C ALA A 49 5.88 -9.24 -19.46
N TRP A 50 5.33 -8.26 -20.16
CA TRP A 50 3.90 -7.92 -20.04
C TRP A 50 2.97 -9.09 -20.30
N GLY A 51 3.32 -10.00 -21.21
CA GLY A 51 2.58 -11.23 -21.53
C GLY A 51 2.74 -12.35 -20.50
N ASP A 52 3.70 -12.25 -19.60
CA ASP A 52 3.98 -13.28 -18.58
C ASP A 52 2.98 -13.17 -17.43
N LYS A 53 1.85 -13.85 -17.61
CA LYS A 53 0.75 -13.79 -16.64
C LYS A 53 1.11 -14.43 -15.30
N GLU A 54 1.91 -15.49 -15.31
CA GLU A 54 2.27 -16.24 -14.12
C GLU A 54 3.18 -15.40 -13.20
N ARG A 55 4.28 -14.86 -13.73
CA ARG A 55 5.17 -14.00 -12.95
C ARG A 55 4.51 -12.71 -12.50
N ARG A 56 3.60 -12.14 -13.30
CA ARG A 56 2.80 -10.99 -12.90
C ARG A 56 1.83 -11.32 -11.77
N GLN A 57 1.24 -12.51 -11.79
CA GLN A 57 0.37 -12.97 -10.70
C GLN A 57 1.18 -13.19 -9.41
N ASP A 58 2.35 -13.80 -9.50
CA ASP A 58 3.23 -13.95 -8.33
C ASP A 58 3.61 -12.59 -7.72
N TRP A 59 3.96 -11.61 -8.56
CA TRP A 59 4.18 -10.24 -8.10
C TRP A 59 2.97 -9.65 -7.35
N VAL A 60 1.76 -9.83 -7.89
CA VAL A 60 0.53 -9.38 -7.23
C VAL A 60 0.34 -10.08 -5.88
N LEU A 61 0.58 -11.39 -5.82
CA LEU A 61 0.44 -12.16 -4.59
C LEU A 61 1.45 -11.76 -3.50
N ARG A 62 2.61 -11.20 -3.86
CA ARG A 62 3.54 -10.61 -2.87
C ARG A 62 2.88 -9.52 -2.03
N GLY A 63 2.07 -8.66 -2.64
CA GLY A 63 1.31 -7.66 -1.90
C GLY A 63 0.32 -8.28 -0.90
N PHE A 64 -0.36 -9.36 -1.27
CA PHE A 64 -1.25 -10.10 -0.36
C PHE A 64 -0.48 -10.76 0.79
N ARG A 65 0.73 -11.23 0.54
CA ARG A 65 1.67 -11.75 1.55
C ARG A 65 2.40 -10.65 2.32
N GLN A 66 2.06 -9.38 2.09
CA GLN A 66 2.73 -8.24 2.73
C GLN A 66 4.24 -8.21 2.49
N PHE A 67 4.65 -8.58 1.27
CA PHE A 67 6.05 -8.67 0.81
C PHE A 67 6.92 -9.56 1.72
N ASP A 68 6.31 -10.53 2.38
CA ASP A 68 6.93 -11.45 3.34
C ASP A 68 7.62 -10.74 4.52
N ALA A 69 7.28 -9.47 4.76
CA ALA A 69 7.81 -8.67 5.86
C ALA A 69 7.46 -9.27 7.23
N PRO A 70 8.39 -9.23 8.19
CA PRO A 70 8.18 -9.84 9.51
C PRO A 70 7.15 -9.09 10.37
N VAL A 71 6.94 -7.80 10.08
CA VAL A 71 6.02 -6.94 10.83
C VAL A 71 4.96 -6.37 9.90
N SER A 72 3.71 -6.37 10.36
CA SER A 72 2.60 -5.65 9.74
C SER A 72 1.92 -4.79 10.79
N ILE A 73 1.84 -3.50 10.53
CA ILE A 73 1.14 -2.53 11.38
C ILE A 73 -0.18 -2.19 10.70
N VAL A 74 -1.29 -2.49 11.34
CA VAL A 74 -2.62 -2.14 10.83
C VAL A 74 -3.04 -0.82 11.46
N VAL A 75 -3.35 0.16 10.62
CA VAL A 75 -3.85 1.48 11.03
C VAL A 75 -5.37 1.43 11.00
N THR A 76 -5.98 1.80 12.11
CA THR A 76 -7.43 1.84 12.30
C THR A 76 -7.86 3.19 12.86
N PHE A 77 -9.15 3.50 12.75
CA PHE A 77 -9.78 4.64 13.40
C PHE A 77 -11.17 4.26 13.92
N ASP A 78 -11.72 5.05 14.83
CA ASP A 78 -13.00 4.76 15.46
C ASP A 78 -14.15 4.84 14.45
N LYS A 79 -15.05 3.87 14.49
CA LYS A 79 -16.18 3.75 13.57
C LYS A 79 -17.14 4.96 13.62
N ASP A 80 -17.23 5.59 14.77
CA ASP A 80 -18.04 6.82 14.93
C ASP A 80 -17.53 7.98 14.07
N LEU A 81 -16.28 7.88 13.56
CA LEU A 81 -15.65 8.85 12.67
C LEU A 81 -15.69 8.42 11.20
N GLU A 82 -16.48 7.42 10.82
CA GLU A 82 -16.48 6.83 9.46
C GLU A 82 -16.69 7.85 8.34
N ASN A 83 -17.46 8.90 8.61
CA ASN A 83 -17.74 9.97 7.64
C ASN A 83 -16.94 11.25 7.91
N ASN A 84 -15.89 11.18 8.70
CA ASN A 84 -15.04 12.31 9.05
C ASN A 84 -13.74 12.30 8.24
N ASP A 85 -13.61 13.23 7.29
CA ASP A 85 -12.43 13.35 6.44
C ASP A 85 -11.16 13.63 7.24
N ILE A 86 -11.26 14.28 8.40
CA ILE A 86 -10.11 14.55 9.29
C ILE A 86 -9.53 13.24 9.83
N ALA A 87 -10.38 12.27 10.20
CA ALA A 87 -9.89 10.97 10.67
C ALA A 87 -9.08 10.24 9.59
N ILE A 88 -9.50 10.33 8.33
CA ILE A 88 -8.78 9.76 7.18
C ILE A 88 -7.46 10.51 6.97
N PHE A 89 -7.47 11.83 7.06
CA PHE A 89 -6.27 12.67 6.97
C PHE A 89 -5.26 12.33 8.08
N ASP A 90 -5.71 12.19 9.32
CA ASP A 90 -4.86 11.82 10.46
C ASP A 90 -4.26 10.42 10.30
N CYS A 91 -5.03 9.46 9.82
CA CYS A 91 -4.52 8.13 9.48
C CYS A 91 -3.40 8.20 8.44
N GLY A 92 -3.54 9.06 7.42
CA GLY A 92 -2.51 9.30 6.41
C GLY A 92 -1.25 9.91 7.04
N ALA A 93 -1.39 10.89 7.92
CA ALA A 93 -0.29 11.55 8.62
C ALA A 93 0.48 10.54 9.51
N VAL A 94 -0.23 9.75 10.30
CA VAL A 94 0.37 8.69 11.14
C VAL A 94 1.08 7.65 10.27
N THR A 95 0.45 7.21 9.19
CA THR A 95 1.04 6.22 8.26
C THR A 95 2.35 6.75 7.66
N ASN A 96 2.37 8.01 7.22
CA ASN A 96 3.59 8.64 6.70
C ASN A 96 4.68 8.77 7.78
N ALA A 97 4.31 9.15 8.99
CA ALA A 97 5.24 9.24 10.12
C ALA A 97 5.87 7.88 10.44
N LEU A 98 5.08 6.79 10.41
CA LEU A 98 5.58 5.42 10.61
C LEU A 98 6.60 5.03 9.54
N VAL A 99 6.33 5.32 8.26
CA VAL A 99 7.24 5.03 7.15
C VAL A 99 8.55 5.80 7.31
N ASN A 100 8.49 7.09 7.62
CA ASN A 100 9.68 7.92 7.83
C ASN A 100 10.50 7.46 9.06
N ALA A 101 9.82 7.09 10.15
CA ALA A 101 10.46 6.56 11.34
C ALA A 101 11.13 5.19 11.09
N ALA A 102 10.54 4.34 10.26
CA ALA A 102 11.14 3.09 9.81
C ALA A 102 12.41 3.37 8.99
N TRP A 103 12.30 4.22 7.99
CA TRP A 103 13.41 4.58 7.11
C TRP A 103 14.59 5.15 7.88
N SER A 104 14.36 6.03 8.86
CA SER A 104 15.42 6.61 9.69
C SER A 104 16.16 5.57 10.55
N ARG A 105 15.65 4.34 10.62
CA ARG A 105 16.25 3.21 11.35
C ARG A 105 16.77 2.10 10.43
N GLY A 106 16.86 2.36 9.12
CA GLY A 106 17.30 1.38 8.13
C GLY A 106 16.27 0.29 7.83
N LEU A 107 14.99 0.53 8.14
CA LEU A 107 13.92 -0.40 7.83
C LEU A 107 13.22 -0.01 6.54
N GLY A 108 12.95 -0.98 5.68
CA GLY A 108 12.04 -0.83 4.56
C GLY A 108 10.58 -0.87 5.03
N ALA A 109 9.72 -0.07 4.42
CA ALA A 109 8.30 -0.05 4.74
C ALA A 109 7.45 0.16 3.47
N VAL A 110 6.35 -0.58 3.38
CA VAL A 110 5.39 -0.48 2.27
C VAL A 110 4.00 -0.23 2.82
N ILE A 111 3.37 0.88 2.40
CA ILE A 111 1.94 1.12 2.66
C ILE A 111 1.17 0.18 1.74
N ASN A 112 0.50 -0.82 2.31
CA ASN A 112 0.01 -1.97 1.56
C ASN A 112 -1.51 -2.14 1.66
N GLY A 113 -2.21 -1.70 0.62
CA GLY A 113 -3.65 -1.91 0.52
C GLY A 113 -4.07 -3.35 0.25
N GLN A 114 -3.20 -4.19 -0.32
CA GLN A 114 -3.49 -5.62 -0.55
C GLN A 114 -3.44 -6.42 0.75
N GLY A 115 -2.60 -6.00 1.70
CA GLY A 115 -2.48 -6.64 3.01
C GLY A 115 -3.73 -6.57 3.89
N ILE A 116 -4.68 -5.66 3.56
CA ILE A 116 -5.97 -5.52 4.24
C ILE A 116 -7.16 -5.86 3.35
N MET A 117 -6.93 -6.49 2.21
CA MET A 117 -7.98 -6.71 1.21
C MET A 117 -9.08 -7.65 1.70
N GLN A 118 -8.76 -8.57 2.58
CA GLN A 118 -9.69 -9.47 3.24
C GLN A 118 -9.85 -9.05 4.72
N SER A 119 -10.62 -8.00 4.97
CA SER A 119 -10.76 -7.42 6.32
C SER A 119 -11.23 -8.40 7.40
N PRO A 120 -12.10 -9.40 7.15
CA PRO A 120 -12.44 -10.39 8.17
C PRO A 120 -11.22 -11.18 8.68
N VAL A 121 -10.30 -11.55 7.78
CA VAL A 121 -9.06 -12.25 8.15
C VAL A 121 -8.16 -11.34 9.00
N VAL A 122 -8.05 -10.07 8.60
CA VAL A 122 -7.24 -9.08 9.33
C VAL A 122 -7.81 -8.85 10.73
N ARG A 123 -9.13 -8.65 10.84
CA ARG A 123 -9.83 -8.45 12.13
C ARG A 123 -9.60 -9.60 13.09
N GLU A 124 -9.83 -10.82 12.62
CA GLU A 124 -9.68 -12.04 13.44
C GLU A 124 -8.27 -12.14 14.01
N HIS A 125 -7.27 -12.05 13.16
CA HIS A 125 -5.89 -12.36 13.58
C HIS A 125 -5.16 -11.18 14.20
N ALA A 126 -5.53 -9.93 13.89
CA ALA A 126 -5.02 -8.74 14.56
C ALA A 126 -5.87 -8.32 15.77
N LYS A 127 -6.98 -9.04 16.05
CA LYS A 127 -7.91 -8.78 17.17
C LYS A 127 -8.45 -7.34 17.16
N ILE A 128 -8.83 -6.86 15.98
CA ILE A 128 -9.34 -5.50 15.81
C ILE A 128 -10.80 -5.45 16.28
N PRO A 129 -11.15 -4.55 17.25
CA PRO A 129 -12.52 -4.39 17.72
C PRO A 129 -13.49 -4.00 16.60
N GLU A 130 -14.77 -4.39 16.71
CA GLU A 130 -15.82 -4.00 15.75
C GLU A 130 -16.07 -2.49 15.71
N ALA A 131 -15.76 -1.80 16.81
CA ALA A 131 -15.85 -0.35 16.90
C ALA A 131 -14.77 0.42 16.12
N GLN A 132 -13.85 -0.29 15.46
CA GLN A 132 -12.79 0.32 14.66
C GLN A 132 -12.90 -0.08 13.18
N ILE A 133 -12.53 0.83 12.30
CA ILE A 133 -12.45 0.66 10.85
C ILE A 133 -10.98 0.46 10.45
N ILE A 134 -10.72 -0.55 9.63
CA ILE A 134 -9.40 -0.80 9.06
C ILE A 134 -9.14 0.17 7.90
N MET A 135 -8.15 1.04 8.07
CA MET A 135 -7.79 2.04 7.06
C MET A 135 -6.70 1.55 6.12
N SER A 136 -5.57 1.13 6.66
CA SER A 136 -4.40 0.69 5.89
C SER A 136 -3.55 -0.28 6.68
N CYS A 137 -2.53 -0.87 6.04
CA CYS A 137 -1.44 -1.50 6.76
C CYS A 137 -0.09 -1.06 6.21
N VAL A 138 0.93 -1.17 7.05
CA VAL A 138 2.34 -0.96 6.71
C VAL A 138 3.07 -2.26 6.93
N ALA A 139 3.57 -2.86 5.86
CA ALA A 139 4.49 -3.98 5.93
C ALA A 139 5.90 -3.43 6.18
N MET A 140 6.64 -4.00 7.13
CA MET A 140 7.92 -3.45 7.59
C MET A 140 8.93 -4.53 7.89
N GLY A 141 10.19 -4.31 7.50
CA GLY A 141 11.31 -5.21 7.75
C GLY A 141 12.61 -4.66 7.21
N PHE A 142 13.69 -5.41 7.35
CA PHE A 142 14.93 -5.05 6.66
C PHE A 142 14.74 -5.27 5.15
N PRO A 143 15.11 -4.29 4.30
CA PRO A 143 14.96 -4.43 2.86
C PRO A 143 15.92 -5.49 2.33
N ASP A 144 15.47 -6.27 1.34
CA ASP A 144 16.33 -7.08 0.52
C ASP A 144 16.93 -6.19 -0.58
N GLU A 145 18.13 -5.71 -0.35
CA GLU A 145 18.84 -4.80 -1.26
C GLU A 145 19.19 -5.44 -2.62
N SER A 146 19.14 -6.76 -2.70
CA SER A 146 19.34 -7.47 -3.97
C SER A 146 18.09 -7.54 -4.85
N PHE A 147 16.94 -7.16 -4.30
CA PHE A 147 15.68 -7.25 -5.02
C PHE A 147 15.45 -6.05 -5.94
N SER A 148 15.54 -6.27 -7.24
CA SER A 148 15.56 -5.23 -8.28
C SER A 148 14.33 -4.27 -8.28
N ALA A 149 13.19 -4.70 -7.75
CA ALA A 149 12.05 -3.79 -7.62
C ALA A 149 12.32 -2.62 -6.65
N ASN A 150 13.28 -2.76 -5.73
CA ASN A 150 13.67 -1.69 -4.81
C ASN A 150 14.47 -0.58 -5.50
N ASP A 151 15.04 -0.83 -6.68
CA ASP A 151 15.77 0.16 -7.47
C ASP A 151 14.85 1.12 -8.23
N VAL A 152 13.55 0.82 -8.27
CA VAL A 152 12.58 1.63 -9.01
C VAL A 152 12.25 2.91 -8.27
N VAL A 153 12.68 4.04 -8.83
CA VAL A 153 12.35 5.37 -8.33
C VAL A 153 11.22 5.96 -9.17
N SER A 154 10.04 6.09 -8.59
CA SER A 154 8.90 6.68 -9.28
C SER A 154 9.11 8.18 -9.54
N ALA A 155 8.82 8.62 -10.77
CA ALA A 155 8.92 10.03 -11.15
C ALA A 155 8.04 10.93 -10.27
N ARG A 156 8.54 12.13 -9.99
CA ARG A 156 7.81 13.20 -9.31
C ARG A 156 7.70 14.40 -10.26
N ARG A 157 6.63 15.16 -10.11
CA ARG A 157 6.52 16.46 -10.78
C ARG A 157 7.52 17.43 -10.18
N HIS A 158 7.98 18.37 -10.99
CA HIS A 158 8.83 19.45 -10.48
C HIS A 158 8.07 20.30 -9.45
N VAL A 159 8.78 20.86 -8.48
CA VAL A 159 8.17 21.67 -7.42
C VAL A 159 7.41 22.85 -7.99
N ASP A 160 7.97 23.53 -8.99
CA ASP A 160 7.35 24.69 -9.66
C ASP A 160 6.02 24.37 -10.36
N ASP A 161 5.78 23.08 -10.69
CA ASP A 161 4.49 22.61 -11.23
C ASP A 161 3.43 22.38 -10.17
N LEU A 162 3.80 22.41 -8.90
CA LEU A 162 2.95 22.02 -7.78
C LEU A 162 2.75 23.15 -6.77
N VAL A 163 3.73 24.04 -6.64
CA VAL A 163 3.77 25.07 -5.61
C VAL A 163 3.73 26.45 -6.28
N ASN A 164 2.83 27.29 -5.80
CA ASN A 164 2.82 28.70 -6.12
C ASN A 164 3.45 29.46 -4.93
N PHE A 165 4.61 30.06 -5.16
CA PHE A 165 5.30 30.85 -4.14
C PHE A 165 4.73 32.27 -4.12
N VAL A 166 4.19 32.68 -2.98
CA VAL A 166 3.61 34.01 -2.77
C VAL A 166 4.35 34.70 -1.63
N GLY A 167 4.78 35.95 -1.86
CA GLY A 167 5.52 36.72 -0.84
C GLY A 167 7.01 36.39 -0.74
N PHE A 168 7.55 35.64 -1.69
CA PHE A 168 8.99 35.35 -1.85
C PHE A 168 9.57 36.16 -3.04
N GLY A 169 9.00 37.33 -3.29
CA GLY A 169 9.48 38.21 -4.35
C GLY A 169 10.74 38.95 -3.94
N ASP A 170 11.44 39.42 -4.95
CA ASP A 170 12.74 40.07 -5.00
C ASP A 170 12.97 41.15 -3.93
#